data_86489d3d70d91132abc9eac0a48c6659
#
_entry.id   86489d3d70d91132abc9eac0a48c6659
#
_cell.length_a   1.000
_cell.length_b   1.000
_cell.length_c   1.000
_cell.angle_alpha   90.00
_cell.angle_beta   90.00
_cell.angle_gamma   90.00
#
_symmetry.space_group_name_H-M   'P 1'
#
loop_
_entity.id
_entity.type
_entity.pdbx_description
1 polymer ?
#
loop_
_entity_poly.entity_id
_entity_poly.type
_entity_poly.pdbx_seq_one_letter_code
_entity_poly.pdbx_strand_id
1 'polypeptide(L)'
;MKRLFIIPVTIAVTACAAGTGAKSSAPTDRSLLTRDDIQRSGVVEAYTAVQTLRPHWLVKRGTTSINQNESIKIYLDGSLMGGPEHLRQISANSIDSIRYMNGLDATQRYGLDHGQGAVLVFTKKGH
;
A
#
# COMPACT_ATOMS: atom_id res chain seq x y z
N MET A 1 -65.86 -22.45 -39.83
CA MET A 1 -65.56 -21.78 -38.55
C MET A 1 -64.16 -22.19 -38.13
N LYS A 2 -63.17 -21.32 -38.35
CA LYS A 2 -61.80 -21.57 -37.99
C LYS A 2 -61.61 -20.99 -36.62
N ARG A 3 -61.40 -21.84 -35.62
CA ARG A 3 -61.01 -21.39 -34.25
C ARG A 3 -59.52 -21.13 -34.22
N LEU A 4 -59.16 -19.85 -34.13
CA LEU A 4 -57.80 -19.41 -33.98
C LEU A 4 -57.43 -19.58 -32.51
N PHE A 5 -56.55 -20.56 -32.19
CA PHE A 5 -55.99 -20.72 -30.89
C PHE A 5 -54.78 -19.76 -30.77
N ILE A 6 -54.97 -18.68 -30.03
CA ILE A 6 -53.90 -17.78 -29.65
C ILE A 6 -53.26 -18.38 -28.40
N ILE A 7 -52.05 -18.89 -28.55
CA ILE A 7 -51.22 -19.34 -27.43
C ILE A 7 -50.48 -18.12 -26.93
N PRO A 8 -50.69 -17.69 -25.69
CA PRO A 8 -49.83 -16.64 -25.11
C PRO A 8 -48.47 -17.25 -24.76
N VAL A 9 -47.44 -16.83 -25.49
CA VAL A 9 -46.06 -17.10 -25.12
C VAL A 9 -45.70 -16.19 -23.96
N THR A 10 -45.76 -16.73 -22.76
CA THR A 10 -45.22 -16.07 -21.57
C THR A 10 -43.69 -16.18 -21.59
N ILE A 11 -43.05 -15.10 -21.97
CA ILE A 11 -41.59 -14.95 -21.84
C ILE A 11 -41.31 -14.69 -20.37
N ALA A 12 -40.88 -15.72 -19.67
CA ALA A 12 -40.30 -15.58 -18.31
C ALA A 12 -38.90 -14.97 -18.44
N VAL A 13 -38.81 -13.68 -18.22
CA VAL A 13 -37.51 -13.01 -18.03
C VAL A 13 -37.02 -13.36 -16.64
N THR A 14 -36.19 -14.37 -16.53
CA THR A 14 -35.41 -14.63 -15.33
C THR A 14 -34.32 -13.57 -15.24
N ALA A 15 -34.58 -12.52 -14.49
CA ALA A 15 -33.56 -11.57 -14.07
C ALA A 15 -32.65 -12.27 -13.08
N CYS A 16 -31.50 -12.78 -13.54
CA CYS A 16 -30.39 -13.14 -12.68
C CYS A 16 -29.79 -11.85 -12.12
N ALA A 17 -30.33 -11.40 -10.99
CA ALA A 17 -29.63 -10.45 -10.14
C ALA A 17 -28.49 -11.19 -9.46
N ALA A 18 -27.39 -11.36 -10.17
CA ALA A 18 -26.11 -11.72 -9.56
C ALA A 18 -25.56 -10.48 -8.84
N GLY A 19 -26.09 -10.24 -7.66
CA GLY A 19 -25.51 -9.33 -6.70
C GLY A 19 -24.24 -9.96 -6.13
N THR A 20 -23.23 -10.17 -6.94
CA THR A 20 -21.88 -10.36 -6.45
C THR A 20 -21.40 -8.98 -6.05
N GLY A 21 -21.48 -8.69 -4.76
CA GLY A 21 -20.63 -7.70 -4.13
C GLY A 21 -19.19 -8.12 -4.31
N ALA A 22 -18.67 -8.01 -5.52
CA ALA A 22 -17.26 -7.97 -5.78
C ALA A 22 -16.80 -6.72 -5.06
N LYS A 23 -16.19 -6.89 -3.86
CA LYS A 23 -15.25 -5.92 -3.36
C LYS A 23 -14.28 -5.72 -4.51
N SER A 24 -14.46 -4.63 -5.23
CA SER A 24 -13.47 -4.10 -6.13
C SER A 24 -12.23 -3.91 -5.27
N SER A 25 -11.34 -4.89 -5.29
CA SER A 25 -9.99 -4.68 -4.84
C SER A 25 -9.42 -3.70 -5.85
N ALA A 26 -9.56 -2.41 -5.57
CA ALA A 26 -8.79 -1.39 -6.24
C ALA A 26 -7.35 -1.92 -6.31
N PRO A 27 -6.64 -1.77 -7.45
CA PRO A 27 -5.29 -2.26 -7.57
C PRO A 27 -4.52 -1.75 -6.35
N THR A 28 -4.13 -2.67 -5.49
CA THR A 28 -3.46 -2.34 -4.23
C THR A 28 -2.17 -1.64 -4.63
N ASP A 29 -2.08 -0.37 -4.40
CA ASP A 29 -0.88 0.40 -4.69
C ASP A 29 0.27 -0.22 -3.92
N ARG A 30 1.19 -0.86 -4.65
CA ARG A 30 2.33 -1.57 -4.06
C ARG A 30 3.28 -0.65 -3.33
N SER A 31 3.17 0.64 -3.57
CA SER A 31 3.95 1.68 -2.89
C SER A 31 3.27 2.24 -1.63
N LEU A 32 2.07 1.76 -1.30
CA LEU A 32 1.29 2.25 -0.17
C LEU A 32 0.90 1.10 0.76
N LEU A 33 1.05 1.32 2.07
CA LEU A 33 0.44 0.55 3.14
C LEU A 33 -0.57 1.44 3.85
N THR A 34 -1.81 1.01 3.87
CA THR A 34 -2.88 1.72 4.55
C THR A 34 -2.94 1.35 6.03
N ARG A 35 -3.63 2.17 6.82
CA ARG A 35 -3.92 1.84 8.23
C ARG A 35 -4.57 0.47 8.37
N ASP A 36 -5.54 0.15 7.52
CA ASP A 36 -6.26 -1.12 7.57
C ASP A 36 -5.35 -2.31 7.31
N ASP A 37 -4.38 -2.18 6.39
CA ASP A 37 -3.40 -3.24 6.12
C ASP A 37 -2.52 -3.49 7.34
N ILE A 38 -2.05 -2.42 7.98
CA ILE A 38 -1.21 -2.47 9.18
C ILE A 38 -1.99 -3.08 10.35
N GLN A 39 -3.23 -2.64 10.59
CA GLN A 39 -4.06 -3.17 11.68
C GLN A 39 -4.42 -4.63 11.49
N ARG A 40 -4.75 -5.05 10.27
CA ARG A 40 -5.05 -6.45 9.95
C ARG A 40 -3.85 -7.38 10.16
N SER A 41 -2.64 -6.86 10.00
CA SER A 41 -1.42 -7.65 10.24
C SER A 41 -1.13 -7.92 11.72
N GLY A 42 -1.75 -7.17 12.64
CA GLY A 42 -1.60 -7.34 14.09
C GLY A 42 -0.20 -6.99 14.63
N VAL A 43 0.62 -6.31 13.84
CA VAL A 43 1.98 -5.92 14.23
C VAL A 43 1.99 -4.70 15.15
N VAL A 44 3.04 -4.58 15.96
CA VAL A 44 3.18 -3.54 16.99
C VAL A 44 4.04 -2.37 16.52
N GLU A 45 4.98 -2.63 15.61
CA GLU A 45 5.98 -1.68 15.14
C GLU A 45 5.90 -1.47 13.62
N ALA A 46 6.24 -0.26 13.18
CA ALA A 46 6.32 0.06 11.76
C ALA A 46 7.32 -0.81 11.00
N TYR A 47 8.46 -1.14 11.63
CA TYR A 47 9.47 -2.01 11.02
C TYR A 47 8.88 -3.38 10.67
N THR A 48 8.22 -4.01 11.62
CA THR A 48 7.57 -5.32 11.44
C THR A 48 6.46 -5.26 10.40
N ALA A 49 5.70 -4.14 10.36
CA ALA A 49 4.67 -3.94 9.34
C ALA A 49 5.27 -3.95 7.93
N VAL A 50 6.32 -3.17 7.71
CA VAL A 50 7.00 -3.10 6.40
C VAL A 50 7.66 -4.45 6.08
N GLN A 51 8.36 -5.05 7.03
CA GLN A 51 9.04 -6.33 6.83
C GLN A 51 8.07 -7.47 6.47
N THR A 52 6.89 -7.48 7.07
CA THR A 52 5.88 -8.53 6.85
C THR A 52 5.08 -8.29 5.57
N LEU A 53 4.64 -7.06 5.33
CA LEU A 53 3.73 -6.73 4.25
C LEU A 53 4.44 -6.29 2.97
N ARG A 54 5.61 -5.69 3.08
CA ARG A 54 6.40 -5.14 1.95
C ARG A 54 7.91 -5.34 2.17
N PRO A 55 8.40 -6.58 2.33
CA PRO A 55 9.81 -6.84 2.67
C PRO A 55 10.79 -6.24 1.65
N HIS A 56 10.39 -6.16 0.38
CA HIS A 56 11.21 -5.60 -0.68
C HIS A 56 11.54 -4.10 -0.54
N TRP A 57 10.79 -3.36 0.29
CA TRP A 57 11.10 -1.96 0.56
C TRP A 57 12.39 -1.79 1.38
N LEU A 58 12.73 -2.79 2.22
CA LEU A 58 13.88 -2.77 3.09
C LEU A 58 15.13 -3.41 2.45
N VAL A 59 14.99 -4.03 1.28
CA VAL A 59 16.10 -4.66 0.59
C VAL A 59 16.94 -3.60 -0.13
N LYS A 60 18.24 -3.58 0.16
CA LYS A 60 19.19 -2.73 -0.57
C LYS A 60 19.23 -3.14 -2.04
N ARG A 61 19.00 -2.19 -2.93
CA ARG A 61 19.09 -2.38 -4.37
C ARG A 61 20.45 -1.89 -4.84
N GLY A 62 21.34 -2.81 -5.19
CA GLY A 62 22.61 -2.54 -5.83
C GLY A 62 23.49 -1.47 -5.16
N THR A 63 24.75 -1.76 -4.93
CA THR A 63 25.74 -0.76 -4.54
C THR A 63 26.28 -0.13 -5.80
N THR A 64 25.79 1.04 -6.15
CA THR A 64 26.34 1.81 -7.28
C THR A 64 27.65 2.53 -6.87
N SER A 65 27.98 2.55 -5.59
CA SER A 65 29.19 3.17 -5.08
C SER A 65 29.83 2.32 -3.98
N ILE A 66 31.11 2.02 -4.14
CA ILE A 66 31.90 1.16 -3.26
C ILE A 66 32.09 1.77 -1.85
N ASN A 67 31.77 3.05 -1.68
CA ASN A 67 32.08 3.82 -0.45
C ASN A 67 30.88 4.44 0.26
N GLN A 68 29.64 4.18 -0.15
CA GLN A 68 28.47 4.75 0.51
C GLN A 68 27.63 3.66 1.13
N ASN A 69 27.53 3.67 2.45
CA ASN A 69 26.50 2.94 3.21
C ASN A 69 25.13 3.57 2.96
N GLU A 70 24.74 3.62 1.67
CA GLU A 70 23.42 4.10 1.31
C GLU A 70 22.38 3.09 1.79
N SER A 71 21.63 3.50 2.79
CA SER A 71 20.44 2.80 3.26
C SER A 71 19.19 3.58 2.83
N ILE A 72 18.08 2.88 2.76
CA ILE A 72 16.80 3.53 2.58
C ILE A 72 16.58 4.58 3.68
N LYS A 73 16.07 5.74 3.32
CA LYS A 73 15.82 6.84 4.26
C LYS A 73 14.39 6.78 4.78
N ILE A 74 14.23 7.03 6.06
CA ILE A 74 12.94 7.03 6.74
C ILE A 74 12.55 8.46 7.07
N TYR A 75 11.35 8.85 6.69
CA TYR A 75 10.73 10.12 7.03
C TYR A 75 9.49 9.88 7.89
N LEU A 76 9.37 10.62 8.96
CA LEU A 76 8.19 10.65 9.82
C LEU A 76 7.54 12.03 9.73
N ASP A 77 6.32 12.08 9.19
CA ASP A 77 5.57 13.32 8.98
C ASP A 77 6.38 14.43 8.28
N GLY A 78 7.23 14.03 7.32
CA GLY A 78 8.10 14.93 6.56
C GLY A 78 9.46 15.21 7.17
N SER A 79 9.75 14.70 8.36
CA SER A 79 11.05 14.86 9.03
C SER A 79 11.93 13.64 8.80
N LEU A 80 13.17 13.86 8.38
CA LEU A 80 14.15 12.77 8.19
C LEU A 80 14.53 12.17 9.54
N MET A 81 14.30 10.86 9.68
CA MET A 81 14.68 10.10 10.88
C MET A 81 16.04 9.41 10.74
N GLY A 82 16.38 8.98 9.54
CA GLY A 82 17.61 8.24 9.26
C GLY A 82 17.36 6.95 8.50
N GLY A 83 17.98 5.86 8.92
CA GLY A 83 17.89 4.55 8.30
C GLY A 83 16.66 3.71 8.75
N PRO A 84 16.52 2.49 8.22
CA PRO A 84 15.35 1.63 8.46
C PRO A 84 15.19 1.21 9.94
N GLU A 85 16.25 1.26 10.73
CA GLU A 85 16.22 0.98 12.18
C GLU A 85 15.26 1.89 12.94
N HIS A 86 15.06 3.12 12.48
CA HIS A 86 14.16 4.09 13.12
C HIS A 86 12.67 3.70 13.01
N LEU A 87 12.31 2.82 12.07
CA LEU A 87 10.95 2.27 11.99
C LEU A 87 10.56 1.46 13.24
N ARG A 88 11.52 0.94 13.99
CA ARG A 88 11.27 0.21 15.25
C ARG A 88 10.78 1.11 16.37
N GLN A 89 11.08 2.40 16.28
CA GLN A 89 10.66 3.40 17.28
C GLN A 89 9.23 3.92 17.03
N ILE A 90 8.65 3.57 15.89
CA ILE A 90 7.32 4.03 15.48
C ILE A 90 6.30 2.94 15.78
N SER A 91 5.34 3.23 16.67
CA SER A 91 4.25 2.31 16.96
C SER A 91 3.30 2.18 15.78
N ALA A 92 2.96 0.94 15.40
CA ALA A 92 2.01 0.66 14.33
C ALA A 92 0.63 1.32 14.57
N ASN A 93 0.22 1.44 15.84
CA ASN A 93 -1.04 2.06 16.21
C ASN A 93 -1.10 3.58 15.94
N SER A 94 0.05 4.25 15.89
CA SER A 94 0.12 5.68 15.60
C SER A 94 0.11 6.00 14.12
N ILE A 95 0.28 5.00 13.26
CA ILE A 95 0.44 5.17 11.83
C ILE A 95 -0.92 5.31 11.15
N ASP A 96 -1.01 6.27 10.24
CA ASP A 96 -2.11 6.42 9.29
C ASP A 96 -1.82 5.71 7.98
N SER A 97 -0.64 5.93 7.43
CA SER A 97 -0.18 5.27 6.21
C SER A 97 1.34 5.25 6.12
N ILE A 98 1.87 4.31 5.34
CA ILE A 98 3.29 4.26 4.98
C ILE A 98 3.39 4.22 3.46
N ARG A 99 4.21 5.09 2.90
CA ARG A 99 4.44 5.16 1.46
C ARG A 99 5.90 4.89 1.14
N TYR A 100 6.14 4.07 0.14
CA TYR A 100 7.46 3.84 -0.43
C TYR A 100 7.69 4.76 -1.63
N MET A 101 8.87 5.33 -1.70
CA MET A 101 9.36 6.11 -2.82
C MET A 101 10.62 5.45 -3.36
N ASN A 102 10.67 5.16 -4.65
CA ASN A 102 11.84 4.55 -5.28
C ASN A 102 13.04 5.51 -5.27
N GLY A 103 14.25 4.98 -5.55
CA GLY A 103 15.48 5.77 -5.49
C GLY A 103 15.51 6.95 -6.45
N LEU A 104 14.94 6.81 -7.65
CA LEU A 104 14.89 7.87 -8.63
C LEU A 104 14.04 9.05 -8.14
N ASP A 105 12.82 8.77 -7.72
CA ASP A 105 11.89 9.80 -7.23
C ASP A 105 12.39 10.42 -5.93
N ALA A 106 12.96 9.61 -5.03
CA ALA A 106 13.53 10.08 -3.79
C ALA A 106 14.73 11.01 -4.02
N THR A 107 15.61 10.66 -4.96
CA THR A 107 16.76 11.49 -5.35
C THR A 107 16.31 12.83 -5.96
N GLN A 108 15.30 12.82 -6.80
CA GLN A 108 14.75 14.04 -7.40
C GLN A 108 14.13 14.96 -6.34
N ARG A 109 13.50 14.39 -5.31
CA ARG A 109 12.77 15.15 -4.29
C ARG A 109 13.64 15.59 -3.13
N TYR A 110 14.56 14.74 -2.69
CA TYR A 110 15.34 14.93 -1.45
C TYR A 110 16.85 15.02 -1.65
N GLY A 111 17.35 14.69 -2.85
CA GLY A 111 18.78 14.78 -3.17
C GLY A 111 19.46 13.44 -3.40
N LEU A 112 20.74 13.50 -3.75
CA LEU A 112 21.54 12.35 -4.23
C LEU A 112 21.71 11.23 -3.20
N ASP A 113 21.61 11.51 -1.91
CA ASP A 113 21.76 10.52 -0.83
C ASP A 113 20.58 9.55 -0.70
N HIS A 114 19.59 9.64 -1.59
CA HIS A 114 18.36 8.87 -1.56
C HIS A 114 18.29 7.79 -2.64
N GLY A 115 19.42 7.39 -3.21
CA GLY A 115 19.50 6.40 -4.29
C GLY A 115 18.85 5.05 -3.96
N GLN A 116 18.78 4.66 -2.69
CA GLN A 116 18.10 3.45 -2.23
C GLN A 116 16.57 3.61 -2.07
N GLY A 117 16.06 4.84 -2.15
CA GLY A 117 14.67 5.19 -1.93
C GLY A 117 14.39 5.74 -0.54
N ALA A 118 13.11 6.04 -0.31
CA ALA A 118 12.63 6.55 0.97
C ALA A 118 11.33 5.86 1.38
N VAL A 119 11.14 5.71 2.68
CA VAL A 119 9.88 5.29 3.29
C VAL A 119 9.31 6.46 4.07
N LEU A 120 8.13 6.89 3.68
CA LEU A 120 7.41 8.01 4.26
C LEU A 120 6.34 7.47 5.20
N VAL A 121 6.49 7.72 6.48
CA VAL A 121 5.51 7.35 7.51
C VAL A 121 4.68 8.57 7.87
N PHE A 122 3.37 8.42 7.76
CA PHE A 122 2.41 9.44 8.17
C PHE A 122 1.67 8.95 9.41
N THR A 123 1.69 9.76 10.46
CA THR A 123 0.98 9.45 11.69
C THR A 123 -0.43 10.02 11.69
N LYS A 124 -1.28 9.46 12.54
CA LYS A 124 -2.59 10.03 12.82
C LYS A 124 -2.37 11.42 13.41
N LYS A 125 -2.82 12.44 12.72
CA LYS A 125 -2.90 13.77 13.34
C LYS A 125 -3.92 13.67 14.47
N GLY A 126 -3.45 13.81 15.70
CA GLY A 126 -4.34 13.90 16.85
C GLY A 126 -5.33 15.05 16.64
N HIS A 127 -6.60 14.75 16.80
CA HIS A 127 -7.62 15.79 16.89
C HIS A 127 -7.54 16.43 18.25
#